data_814a404c3aadad7942ef3ace0068d707
#
_entry.id   814a404c3aadad7942ef3ace0068d707
#
_cell.length_a   1.000
_cell.length_b   1.000
_cell.length_c   1.000
_cell.angle_alpha   90.00
_cell.angle_beta   90.00
_cell.angle_gamma   90.00
#
_symmetry.space_group_name_H-M   'P 1'
#
loop_
_entity.id
_entity.type
_entity.pdbx_description
1 polymer ?
#
loop_
_entity_poly.entity_id
_entity_poly.type
_entity_poly.pdbx_seq_one_letter_code
_entity_poly.pdbx_strand_id
1 'polypeptide(L)'
;RDVAPSRGLGDVYKRQITNRGRIEQKGTPLEVYQNPDTAFTAGFFGQTSVIDDYQVFNHFEEVPGGEKAIVRPEFVKVTKKNEEQKYKSSATEGIVERVAFRGSSLELKVRVGNTTLSARRSLDEEPVREGEVVDVFVQRIFVTKGNEAVLLHNTAMVEDWLVI
;
A
#
# COMPACT_ATOMS: atom_id res chain seq x y z
N ARG A 1 -1.14 5.72 19.72
CA ARG A 1 0.16 5.35 19.32
C ARG A 1 0.52 3.89 19.56
N ASP A 2 -0.11 3.30 20.50
CA ASP A 2 0.50 2.13 21.08
C ASP A 2 -0.15 0.84 20.67
N VAL A 3 0.71 -0.11 20.36
CA VAL A 3 0.35 -1.50 20.20
C VAL A 3 0.89 -2.23 21.41
N ALA A 4 0.04 -2.89 22.14
CA ALA A 4 0.47 -3.68 23.28
C ALA A 4 1.41 -4.78 22.80
N PRO A 5 2.64 -4.84 23.30
CA PRO A 5 3.57 -5.84 22.80
C PRO A 5 3.14 -7.24 23.20
N SER A 6 3.28 -8.14 22.29
CA SER A 6 3.10 -9.56 22.52
C SER A 6 4.48 -10.20 22.45
N ARG A 7 4.80 -11.05 23.40
CA ARG A 7 6.11 -11.68 23.45
C ARG A 7 5.99 -13.16 23.16
N GLY A 8 6.86 -13.64 22.29
CA GLY A 8 6.94 -15.04 21.95
C GLY A 8 5.79 -15.54 21.10
N LEU A 9 4.60 -15.53 21.61
CA LEU A 9 3.42 -16.07 20.94
C LEU A 9 2.62 -14.98 20.22
N GLY A 10 3.30 -14.08 19.52
CA GLY A 10 2.67 -12.92 18.92
C GLY A 10 1.46 -13.18 18.04
N ASP A 11 1.45 -14.29 17.33
CA ASP A 11 0.35 -14.62 16.41
C ASP A 11 -0.87 -15.15 17.12
N VAL A 12 -0.73 -15.59 18.36
CA VAL A 12 -1.80 -16.19 19.14
C VAL A 12 -2.58 -15.14 19.91
N TYR A 13 -1.89 -14.11 20.37
CA TYR A 13 -2.49 -13.08 21.21
C TYR A 13 -3.04 -11.94 20.37
N LYS A 14 -4.19 -11.44 20.80
CA LYS A 14 -4.77 -10.23 20.21
C LYS A 14 -4.05 -9.01 20.73
N ARG A 15 -4.00 -8.01 19.89
CA ARG A 15 -3.42 -6.72 20.22
C ARG A 15 -4.46 -5.64 20.06
N GLN A 16 -4.18 -4.50 20.70
CA GLN A 16 -5.02 -3.32 20.63
C GLN A 16 -4.24 -2.18 20.05
N ILE A 17 -4.88 -1.42 19.19
CA ILE A 17 -4.35 -0.14 18.72
C ILE A 17 -5.16 0.94 19.41
N THR A 18 -4.46 1.82 20.13
CA THR A 18 -5.11 2.88 20.87
C THR A 18 -4.81 4.24 20.25
N ASN A 19 -5.76 5.13 20.37
CA ASN A 19 -5.65 6.51 19.92
C ASN A 19 -6.24 7.40 21.00
N ARG A 20 -5.38 8.18 21.66
CA ARG A 20 -5.78 9.07 22.76
C ARG A 20 -6.56 8.35 23.85
N GLY A 21 -6.07 7.17 24.23
CA GLY A 21 -6.68 6.37 25.28
C GLY A 21 -7.90 5.56 24.88
N ARG A 22 -8.33 5.66 23.63
CA ARG A 22 -9.46 4.89 23.10
C ARG A 22 -8.95 3.72 22.26
N ILE A 23 -9.64 2.61 22.36
CA ILE A 23 -9.30 1.44 21.54
C ILE A 23 -9.85 1.66 20.15
N GLU A 24 -8.95 1.74 19.15
CA GLU A 24 -9.33 1.86 17.75
C GLU A 24 -9.66 0.51 17.15
N GLN A 25 -8.85 -0.50 17.47
CA GLN A 25 -9.07 -1.82 16.92
C GLN A 25 -8.38 -2.88 17.77
N LYS A 26 -8.98 -4.06 17.86
CA LYS A 26 -8.40 -5.24 18.48
C LYS A 26 -8.31 -6.35 17.44
N GLY A 27 -7.30 -7.20 17.59
CA GLY A 27 -7.14 -8.36 16.73
C GLY A 27 -5.73 -8.91 16.83
N THR A 28 -5.46 -9.98 16.07
CA THR A 28 -4.09 -10.43 15.91
C THR A 28 -3.33 -9.37 15.11
N PRO A 29 -2.00 -9.30 15.20
CA PRO A 29 -1.24 -8.34 14.42
C PRO A 29 -1.56 -8.39 12.93
N LEU A 30 -1.71 -9.59 12.38
CA LEU A 30 -2.01 -9.76 10.96
C LEU A 30 -3.40 -9.26 10.61
N GLU A 31 -4.41 -9.58 11.42
CA GLU A 31 -5.78 -9.12 11.20
C GLU A 31 -5.87 -7.59 11.19
N VAL A 32 -5.24 -6.96 12.17
CA VAL A 32 -5.26 -5.49 12.29
C VAL A 32 -4.55 -4.85 11.11
N TYR A 33 -3.46 -5.46 10.65
CA TYR A 33 -2.70 -4.94 9.52
C TYR A 33 -3.46 -5.10 8.19
N GLN A 34 -4.01 -6.28 7.96
CA GLN A 34 -4.66 -6.60 6.68
C GLN A 34 -6.06 -6.02 6.55
N ASN A 35 -6.78 -5.92 7.65
CA ASN A 35 -8.17 -5.46 7.67
C ASN A 35 -8.36 -4.35 8.71
N PRO A 36 -7.75 -3.18 8.51
CA PRO A 36 -7.93 -2.06 9.43
C PRO A 36 -9.37 -1.56 9.38
N ASP A 37 -9.94 -1.33 10.57
CA ASP A 37 -11.31 -0.84 10.69
C ASP A 37 -11.41 0.66 10.53
N THR A 38 -10.36 1.38 10.87
CA THR A 38 -10.38 2.85 10.87
C THR A 38 -9.24 3.43 10.05
N ALA A 39 -9.41 4.70 9.65
CA ALA A 39 -8.37 5.43 8.96
C ALA A 39 -7.09 5.52 9.79
N PHE A 40 -7.24 5.69 11.12
CA PHE A 40 -6.09 5.72 12.02
C PHE A 40 -5.32 4.39 11.95
N THR A 41 -6.02 3.28 12.08
CA THR A 41 -5.40 1.95 12.05
C THR A 41 -4.75 1.67 10.69
N ALA A 42 -5.41 2.05 9.60
CA ALA A 42 -4.87 1.82 8.26
C ALA A 42 -3.51 2.50 8.07
N GLY A 43 -3.33 3.69 8.63
CA GLY A 43 -2.08 4.44 8.54
C GLY A 43 -1.10 4.17 9.66
N PHE A 44 -1.44 3.31 10.62
CA PHE A 44 -0.63 3.12 11.82
C PHE A 44 0.69 2.41 11.57
N PHE A 45 0.71 1.44 10.68
CA PHE A 45 1.87 0.59 10.47
C PHE A 45 2.80 1.11 9.37
N GLY A 46 4.10 1.12 9.69
CA GLY A 46 5.16 1.29 8.73
C GLY A 46 5.10 2.55 7.87
N GLN A 47 5.73 2.46 6.74
CA GLN A 47 5.75 3.54 5.77
C GLN A 47 4.52 3.43 4.88
N THR A 48 3.64 4.39 4.99
CA THR A 48 2.47 4.48 4.13
C THR A 48 2.52 5.78 3.37
N SER A 49 1.90 5.78 2.21
CA SER A 49 1.71 7.00 1.42
C SER A 49 0.27 7.42 1.54
N VAL A 50 0.04 8.71 1.76
CA VAL A 50 -1.31 9.26 1.83
C VAL A 50 -1.52 10.09 0.57
N ILE A 51 -2.57 9.80 -0.16
CA ILE A 51 -2.83 10.35 -1.48
C ILE A 51 -4.18 11.03 -1.49
N ASP A 52 -4.21 12.28 -1.97
CA ASP A 52 -5.45 13.04 -2.03
C ASP A 52 -6.35 12.59 -3.17
N ASP A 53 -5.77 12.17 -4.29
CA ASP A 53 -6.52 11.75 -5.46
C ASP A 53 -6.07 10.35 -5.90
N TYR A 54 -6.77 9.34 -5.41
CA TYR A 54 -6.45 7.96 -5.79
C TYR A 54 -6.94 7.59 -7.19
N GLN A 55 -7.73 8.45 -7.82
CA GLN A 55 -8.16 8.24 -9.20
C GLN A 55 -6.99 8.38 -10.18
N VAL A 56 -5.86 8.89 -9.73
CA VAL A 56 -4.63 8.91 -10.53
C VAL A 56 -4.16 7.50 -10.88
N PHE A 57 -4.54 6.52 -10.05
CA PHE A 57 -4.26 5.10 -10.34
C PHE A 57 -5.46 4.52 -11.06
N ASN A 58 -5.22 3.91 -12.20
CA ASN A 58 -6.28 3.28 -12.95
C ASN A 58 -6.84 2.06 -12.22
N HIS A 59 -8.10 1.76 -12.48
CA HIS A 59 -8.74 0.52 -12.04
C HIS A 59 -9.05 0.45 -10.54
N PHE A 60 -9.38 1.58 -9.93
CA PHE A 60 -10.00 1.61 -8.61
C PHE A 60 -11.37 2.26 -8.70
N GLU A 61 -12.36 1.61 -8.09
CA GLU A 61 -13.71 2.16 -8.05
C GLU A 61 -13.75 3.40 -7.17
N GLU A 62 -14.64 4.30 -7.51
CA GLU A 62 -14.85 5.49 -6.70
C GLU A 62 -15.63 5.12 -5.44
N VAL A 63 -15.21 5.68 -4.31
CA VAL A 63 -15.92 5.52 -3.04
C VAL A 63 -16.68 6.82 -2.78
N PRO A 64 -18.03 6.79 -2.82
CA PRO A 64 -18.80 7.99 -2.52
C PRO A 64 -18.48 8.50 -1.12
N GLY A 65 -18.10 9.78 -1.02
CA GLY A 65 -17.66 10.37 0.23
C GLY A 65 -16.25 10.02 0.62
N GLY A 66 -15.51 9.31 -0.23
CA GLY A 66 -14.11 9.01 0.01
C GLY A 66 -13.26 10.28 -0.01
N GLU A 67 -12.27 10.34 0.89
CA GLU A 67 -11.45 11.53 1.06
C GLU A 67 -10.04 11.35 0.53
N LYS A 68 -9.31 10.42 1.12
CA LYS A 68 -7.90 10.16 0.78
C LYS A 68 -7.67 8.67 0.63
N ALA A 69 -6.56 8.30 0.01
CA ALA A 69 -6.15 6.91 -0.02
C ALA A 69 -4.88 6.71 0.77
N ILE A 70 -4.81 5.58 1.45
CA ILE A 70 -3.62 5.13 2.15
C ILE A 70 -3.07 3.95 1.35
N VAL A 71 -1.81 4.07 0.95
CA VAL A 71 -1.15 3.06 0.12
C VAL A 71 0.08 2.54 0.86
N ARG A 72 0.16 1.25 1.03
CA ARG A 72 1.30 0.59 1.68
C ARG A 72 2.31 0.13 0.64
N PRO A 73 3.61 0.24 0.94
CA PRO A 73 4.64 -0.05 -0.05
C PRO A 73 4.63 -1.49 -0.57
N GLU A 74 4.23 -2.46 0.24
CA GLU A 74 4.18 -3.86 -0.20
C GLU A 74 3.10 -4.12 -1.25
N PHE A 75 2.16 -3.21 -1.42
CA PHE A 75 1.11 -3.34 -2.45
C PHE A 75 1.40 -2.51 -3.70
N VAL A 76 2.58 -1.93 -3.77
CA VAL A 76 3.02 -1.14 -4.92
C VAL A 76 4.08 -1.93 -5.67
N LYS A 77 3.74 -2.38 -6.87
CA LYS A 77 4.68 -3.11 -7.72
C LYS A 77 5.30 -2.15 -8.72
N VAL A 78 6.61 -2.06 -8.69
CA VAL A 78 7.37 -1.22 -9.62
C VAL A 78 8.14 -2.13 -10.57
N THR A 79 7.94 -1.93 -11.87
CA THR A 79 8.64 -2.71 -12.89
C THR A 79 9.30 -1.79 -13.90
N LYS A 80 10.45 -2.22 -14.41
CA LYS A 80 11.13 -1.50 -15.48
C LYS A 80 10.32 -1.63 -16.77
N LYS A 81 10.47 -0.70 -17.68
CA LYS A 81 9.72 -0.69 -18.93
C LYS A 81 9.96 -1.95 -19.78
N ASN A 82 11.14 -2.55 -19.68
CA ASN A 82 11.48 -3.75 -20.44
C ASN A 82 11.16 -5.04 -19.69
N GLU A 83 10.61 -4.97 -18.49
CA GLU A 83 10.24 -6.16 -17.73
C GLU A 83 8.82 -6.59 -18.06
N GLU A 84 8.58 -7.88 -18.02
CA GLU A 84 7.25 -8.42 -18.15
C GLU A 84 6.52 -8.35 -16.81
N GLN A 85 5.25 -8.02 -16.87
CA GLN A 85 4.38 -7.97 -15.71
C GLN A 85 2.97 -8.30 -16.15
N LYS A 86 2.29 -9.10 -15.35
CA LYS A 86 0.95 -9.58 -15.68
C LYS A 86 -0.05 -8.45 -15.93
N TYR A 87 0.06 -7.37 -15.17
CA TYR A 87 -0.87 -6.25 -15.24
C TYR A 87 -0.26 -5.01 -15.89
N LYS A 88 0.68 -5.19 -16.78
CA LYS A 88 1.42 -4.08 -17.39
C LYS A 88 0.50 -3.06 -18.09
N SER A 89 -0.53 -3.54 -18.76
CA SER A 89 -1.48 -2.67 -19.45
C SER A 89 -2.33 -1.83 -18.50
N SER A 90 -2.40 -2.23 -17.24
CA SER A 90 -3.16 -1.53 -16.20
C SER A 90 -2.26 -0.72 -15.28
N ALA A 91 -0.97 -0.72 -15.51
CA ALA A 91 -0.02 0.04 -14.72
C ALA A 91 -0.02 1.51 -15.11
N THR A 92 0.42 2.35 -14.18
CA THR A 92 0.57 3.78 -14.41
C THR A 92 2.04 4.12 -14.47
N GLU A 93 2.40 5.03 -15.34
CA GLU A 93 3.81 5.43 -15.47
C GLU A 93 4.23 6.30 -14.29
N GLY A 94 5.43 6.04 -13.79
CA GLY A 94 6.01 6.82 -12.71
C GLY A 94 7.49 7.06 -12.93
N ILE A 95 8.06 7.92 -12.11
CA ILE A 95 9.49 8.27 -12.15
C ILE A 95 10.09 7.98 -10.79
N VAL A 96 11.19 7.24 -10.77
CA VAL A 96 11.90 6.92 -9.52
C VAL A 96 12.61 8.18 -9.04
N GLU A 97 12.22 8.64 -7.84
CA GLU A 97 12.82 9.84 -7.25
C GLU A 97 13.96 9.51 -6.30
N ARG A 98 13.87 8.40 -5.58
CA ARG A 98 14.89 7.97 -4.62
C ARG A 98 14.98 6.47 -4.56
N VAL A 99 16.20 5.99 -4.34
CA VAL A 99 16.49 4.57 -4.13
C VAL A 99 17.36 4.46 -2.87
N ALA A 100 16.93 3.63 -1.93
CA ALA A 100 17.70 3.38 -0.72
C ALA A 100 17.82 1.89 -0.46
N PHE A 101 19.02 1.43 -0.14
CA PHE A 101 19.24 0.05 0.24
C PHE A 101 18.85 -0.14 1.72
N ARG A 102 18.01 -1.13 1.99
CA ARG A 102 17.51 -1.42 3.34
C ARG A 102 17.85 -2.85 3.78
N GLY A 103 19.00 -3.34 3.38
CA GLY A 103 19.46 -4.65 3.78
C GLY A 103 18.88 -5.78 2.95
N SER A 104 17.58 -6.01 3.02
CA SER A 104 16.91 -7.10 2.30
C SER A 104 16.19 -6.65 1.03
N SER A 105 16.06 -5.34 0.81
CA SER A 105 15.35 -4.81 -0.34
C SER A 105 15.84 -3.40 -0.68
N LEU A 106 15.43 -2.93 -1.85
CA LEU A 106 15.53 -1.53 -2.20
C LEU A 106 14.23 -0.84 -1.83
N GLU A 107 14.33 0.27 -1.13
CA GLU A 107 13.20 1.13 -0.85
C GLU A 107 13.19 2.25 -1.87
N LEU A 108 12.05 2.43 -2.51
CA LEU A 108 11.88 3.38 -3.59
C LEU A 108 10.90 4.47 -3.21
N LYS A 109 11.17 5.67 -3.69
CA LYS A 109 10.16 6.74 -3.76
C LYS A 109 9.89 6.95 -5.24
N VAL A 110 8.64 6.79 -5.64
CA VAL A 110 8.23 6.88 -7.04
C VAL A 110 7.14 7.92 -7.18
N ARG A 111 7.34 8.87 -8.08
CA ARG A 111 6.35 9.91 -8.35
C ARG A 111 5.43 9.47 -9.47
N VAL A 112 4.13 9.51 -9.20
CA VAL A 112 3.08 9.26 -10.18
C VAL A 112 2.20 10.51 -10.20
N GLY A 113 2.22 11.24 -11.28
CA GLY A 113 1.56 12.55 -11.34
C GLY A 113 2.14 13.49 -10.29
N ASN A 114 1.29 14.00 -9.40
CA ASN A 114 1.69 14.88 -8.30
C ASN A 114 1.86 14.14 -6.98
N THR A 115 1.87 12.82 -7.02
CA THR A 115 1.86 11.97 -5.84
C THR A 115 3.15 11.18 -5.76
N THR A 116 3.73 11.05 -4.57
CA THR A 116 4.90 10.22 -4.33
C THR A 116 4.51 9.01 -3.52
N LEU A 117 4.87 7.83 -4.03
CA LEU A 117 4.61 6.56 -3.38
C LEU A 117 5.89 5.96 -2.86
N SER A 118 5.77 5.27 -1.72
CA SER A 118 6.81 4.37 -1.25
C SER A 118 6.57 2.99 -1.85
N ALA A 119 7.64 2.35 -2.30
CA ALA A 119 7.58 1.00 -2.84
C ALA A 119 8.83 0.24 -2.42
N ARG A 120 8.79 -1.07 -2.54
CA ARG A 120 9.95 -1.93 -2.30
C ARG A 120 10.20 -2.78 -3.52
N ARG A 121 11.47 -2.98 -3.80
CA ARG A 121 11.89 -3.83 -4.90
C ARG A 121 12.90 -4.84 -4.38
N SER A 122 12.74 -6.09 -4.79
CA SER A 122 13.62 -7.17 -4.37
C SER A 122 15.03 -6.95 -4.89
N LEU A 123 16.02 -7.38 -4.12
CA LEU A 123 17.42 -7.37 -4.55
C LEU A 123 17.68 -8.40 -5.66
N ASP A 124 16.79 -9.37 -5.84
CA ASP A 124 16.90 -10.36 -6.90
C ASP A 124 16.53 -9.78 -8.26
N GLU A 125 15.81 -8.68 -8.28
CA GLU A 125 15.41 -8.02 -9.51
C GLU A 125 16.47 -7.01 -9.94
N GLU A 126 16.51 -6.72 -11.23
CA GLU A 126 17.44 -5.72 -11.75
C GLU A 126 17.18 -4.37 -11.07
N PRO A 127 18.21 -3.70 -10.55
CA PRO A 127 17.99 -2.44 -9.83
C PRO A 127 17.50 -1.33 -10.72
N VAL A 128 16.66 -0.48 -10.14
CA VAL A 128 16.21 0.75 -10.77
C VAL A 128 17.06 1.92 -10.29
N ARG A 129 17.10 2.98 -11.07
CA ARG A 129 17.92 4.17 -10.78
C ARG A 129 17.04 5.39 -10.60
N GLU A 130 17.56 6.36 -9.88
CA GLU A 130 16.89 7.66 -9.76
C GLU A 130 16.75 8.29 -11.16
N GLY A 131 15.57 8.84 -11.42
CA GLY A 131 15.24 9.42 -12.71
C GLY A 131 14.68 8.44 -13.73
N GLU A 132 14.72 7.16 -13.41
CA GLU A 132 14.22 6.14 -14.34
C GLU A 132 12.69 6.16 -14.44
N VAL A 133 12.18 6.03 -15.65
CA VAL A 133 10.74 5.91 -15.91
C VAL A 133 10.35 4.43 -15.77
N VAL A 134 9.37 4.18 -14.95
CA VAL A 134 8.94 2.82 -14.61
C VAL A 134 7.43 2.67 -14.71
N ASP A 135 6.97 1.44 -14.68
CA ASP A 135 5.55 1.12 -14.56
C ASP A 135 5.22 0.85 -13.10
N VAL A 136 4.14 1.44 -12.63
CA VAL A 136 3.68 1.31 -11.24
C VAL A 136 2.30 0.67 -11.24
N PHE A 137 2.19 -0.46 -10.59
CA PHE A 137 0.91 -1.14 -10.41
C PHE A 137 0.58 -1.20 -8.93
N VAL A 138 -0.51 -0.57 -8.55
CA VAL A 138 -0.98 -0.55 -7.17
C VAL A 138 -2.05 -1.63 -7.02
N GLN A 139 -1.78 -2.62 -6.17
CA GLN A 139 -2.66 -3.77 -6.03
C GLN A 139 -3.91 -3.47 -5.22
N ARG A 140 -3.76 -2.72 -4.15
CA ARG A 140 -4.88 -2.34 -3.28
C ARG A 140 -4.57 -1.07 -2.53
N ILE A 141 -5.63 -0.39 -2.12
CA ILE A 141 -5.56 0.85 -1.34
C ILE A 141 -6.63 0.82 -0.27
N PHE A 142 -6.47 1.70 0.72
CA PHE A 142 -7.51 1.95 1.71
C PHE A 142 -8.00 3.37 1.52
N VAL A 143 -9.27 3.54 1.21
CA VAL A 143 -9.85 4.88 1.04
C VAL A 143 -10.50 5.30 2.34
N THR A 144 -10.13 6.47 2.84
CA THR A 144 -10.70 6.98 4.08
C THR A 144 -12.06 7.62 3.81
N LYS A 145 -13.00 7.36 4.70
CA LYS A 145 -14.33 7.94 4.65
C LYS A 145 -14.74 8.26 6.08
N GLY A 146 -14.56 9.50 6.48
CA GLY A 146 -14.68 9.87 7.88
C GLY A 146 -13.67 9.12 8.72
N ASN A 147 -14.13 8.34 9.68
CA ASN A 147 -13.27 7.52 10.54
C ASN A 147 -13.12 6.08 10.02
N GLU A 148 -13.73 5.75 8.90
CA GLU A 148 -13.66 4.42 8.32
C GLU A 148 -12.57 4.33 7.25
N ALA A 149 -12.10 3.11 7.02
CA ALA A 149 -11.19 2.80 5.92
C ALA A 149 -11.84 1.72 5.06
N VAL A 150 -11.99 2.00 3.78
CA VAL A 150 -12.59 1.08 2.82
C VAL A 150 -11.48 0.46 1.97
N LEU A 151 -11.37 -0.86 2.02
CA LEU A 151 -10.39 -1.57 1.22
C LEU A 151 -10.88 -1.70 -0.22
N LEU A 152 -10.05 -1.26 -1.16
CA LEU A 152 -10.31 -1.45 -2.59
C LEU A 152 -9.19 -2.28 -3.20
N HIS A 153 -9.57 -3.26 -4.00
CA HIS A 153 -8.66 -4.02 -4.84
C HIS A 153 -8.63 -3.42 -6.24
N ASN A 154 -7.48 -3.44 -6.87
CA ASN A 154 -7.38 -3.05 -8.26
C ASN A 154 -8.28 -3.95 -9.11
N THR A 155 -9.17 -3.37 -9.90
CA THR A 155 -10.16 -4.14 -10.66
C THR A 155 -9.53 -5.04 -11.72
N ALA A 156 -8.33 -4.73 -12.19
CA ALA A 156 -7.62 -5.60 -13.12
C ALA A 156 -7.32 -6.97 -12.50
N MET A 157 -7.07 -7.01 -11.19
CA MET A 157 -6.85 -8.26 -10.47
C MET A 157 -8.17 -9.00 -10.23
N VAL A 158 -9.23 -8.26 -9.95
CA VAL A 158 -10.55 -8.86 -9.69
C VAL A 158 -11.06 -9.57 -10.94
N GLU A 159 -10.84 -9.01 -12.10
CA GLU A 159 -11.24 -9.63 -13.36
C GLU A 159 -10.61 -11.01 -13.55
N ASP A 160 -9.37 -11.18 -13.10
CA ASP A 160 -8.70 -12.48 -13.18
C ASP A 160 -9.36 -13.54 -12.31
N TRP A 161 -9.94 -13.14 -11.21
CA TRP A 161 -10.61 -14.07 -10.31
C TRP A 161 -11.96 -14.55 -10.87
N LEU A 162 -12.54 -13.80 -11.78
CA LEU A 162 -13.81 -14.14 -12.39
C LEU A 162 -13.65 -15.04 -13.61
N VAL A 163 -12.45 -15.12 -14.16
CA VAL A 163 -12.15 -15.99 -15.31
C VAL A 163 -11.63 -17.31 -14.76
N ILE A 164 -12.46 -18.30 -14.81
CA ILE A 164 -12.12 -19.63 -14.31
C ILE A 164 -11.90 -20.58 -15.47
#